data_51f4ebe023a896b67edd05a9a7d28440
#
_entry.id   51f4ebe023a896b67edd05a9a7d28440
#
_cell.length_a   1.000
_cell.length_b   1.000
_cell.length_c   1.000
_cell.angle_alpha   90.00
_cell.angle_beta   90.00
_cell.angle_gamma   90.00
#
_symmetry.space_group_name_H-M   'P 1'
#
loop_
_entity.id
_entity.type
_entity.pdbx_description
1 polymer ?
#
loop_
_entity_poly.entity_id
_entity_poly.type
_entity_poly.pdbx_seq_one_letter_code
_entity_poly.pdbx_strand_id
1 'polypeptide(L)'
;DLKPGQYILEDPVPHPAFARSISKAPRAFVLDRNGFTCQMCGAVAGELHPYDSTRKTRLHIGHIIDKSQGGTDDSSNLRAICSVCNEGASNLTLERPSNLKLLAQVRRAKSDSQIELLQWLIRKFPKQALDFIDKEET
;
A
#
# COMPACT_ATOMS: atom_id res chain seq x y z
N ASP A 1 -23.70 20.45 2.44
CA ASP A 1 -23.76 20.70 2.40
C ASP A 1 -23.60 20.54 2.45
N LEU A 2 -23.40 20.55 2.36
CA LEU A 2 -23.38 20.65 2.19
C LEU A 2 -23.46 20.27 2.85
N LYS A 3 -23.03 19.41 3.33
CA LYS A 3 -23.10 19.31 3.59
C LYS A 3 -22.90 18.90 4.09
N PRO A 4 -22.72 18.83 4.21
CA PRO A 4 -22.44 18.61 4.26
C PRO A 4 -22.11 18.13 4.11
N GLY A 5 -21.67 18.00 4.02
CA GLY A 5 -21.59 17.82 3.69
C GLY A 5 -21.31 17.66 3.17
N GLN A 6 -21.29 17.66 2.62
CA GLN A 6 -21.29 17.97 2.06
C GLN A 6 -21.10 18.05 1.49
N TYR A 7 -20.90 18.05 1.00
CA TYR A 7 -20.78 18.60 0.33
C TYR A 7 -20.67 18.79 -0.29
N ILE A 8 -20.45 19.12 -0.43
CA ILE A 8 -20.32 19.60 -1.07
C ILE A 8 -19.93 19.61 -1.67
N LEU A 9 -19.72 19.63 -2.18
CA LEU A 9 -19.50 19.98 -2.73
C LEU A 9 -19.31 20.26 -3.14
N GLU A 10 -19.10 20.47 -3.37
CA GLU A 10 -18.96 21.07 -3.76
C GLU A 10 -18.39 21.46 -3.97
N ASP A 11 -18.28 21.69 -4.11
CA ASP A 11 -17.75 22.30 -4.24
C ASP A 11 -16.98 22.58 -4.41
N PRO A 12 -17.01 23.12 -4.34
CA PRO A 12 -16.21 23.34 -4.46
C PRO A 12 -15.34 23.65 -4.06
N VAL A 13 -15.37 23.94 -3.83
CA VAL A 13 -14.42 24.23 -3.46
C VAL A 13 -13.73 23.84 -3.02
N PRO A 14 -13.36 23.87 -2.90
CA PRO A 14 -12.74 23.32 -2.52
C PRO A 14 -12.35 23.41 -1.81
N HIS A 15 -12.52 22.84 -1.46
CA HIS A 15 -12.31 22.69 -0.75
C HIS A 15 -11.60 22.72 -0.15
N PRO A 16 -11.55 23.84 -0.06
CA PRO A 16 -10.53 23.62 0.76
C PRO A 16 -10.79 22.60 1.63
N ALA A 17 -11.69 22.53 1.97
CA ALA A 17 -11.92 21.48 2.72
C ALA A 17 -11.78 20.36 2.00
N PHE A 18 -11.76 20.40 1.14
CA PHE A 18 -11.56 19.56 0.51
C PHE A 18 -10.34 19.25 0.55
N ALA A 19 -9.77 20.02 0.94
CA ALA A 19 -8.46 19.68 1.02
C ALA A 19 -8.22 18.52 1.84
N ARG A 20 -9.14 18.02 2.40
CA ARG A 20 -8.94 16.94 3.20
C ARG A 20 -9.15 15.67 2.50
N SER A 21 -9.78 15.59 1.42
CA SER A 21 -9.94 14.30 0.75
C SER A 21 -9.18 14.29 -0.56
N ILE A 22 -8.52 13.18 -0.83
CA ILE A 22 -7.85 12.95 -2.10
C ILE A 22 -8.92 12.53 -3.09
N SER A 23 -8.94 13.14 -4.27
CA SER A 23 -9.93 12.82 -5.29
C SER A 23 -9.77 11.38 -5.76
N LYS A 24 -10.81 10.85 -6.41
CA LYS A 24 -10.84 9.44 -6.81
C LYS A 24 -9.73 9.05 -7.76
N ALA A 25 -9.40 9.91 -8.73
CA ALA A 25 -8.41 9.55 -9.73
C ALA A 25 -7.01 9.39 -9.15
N PRO A 26 -6.48 10.34 -8.36
CA PRO A 26 -5.21 10.13 -7.69
C PRO A 26 -5.23 8.97 -6.72
N ARG A 27 -6.35 8.76 -6.03
CA ARG A 27 -6.49 7.65 -5.10
C ARG A 27 -6.35 6.31 -5.83
N ALA A 28 -7.05 6.14 -6.94
CA ALA A 28 -6.98 4.91 -7.72
C ALA A 28 -5.57 4.67 -8.25
N PHE A 29 -4.90 5.73 -8.71
CA PHE A 29 -3.55 5.64 -9.21
C PHE A 29 -2.58 5.15 -8.12
N VAL A 30 -2.68 5.74 -6.93
CA VAL A 30 -1.78 5.37 -5.82
C VAL A 30 -2.03 3.94 -5.38
N LEU A 31 -3.29 3.54 -5.23
CA LEU A 31 -3.62 2.18 -4.84
C LEU A 31 -3.11 1.17 -5.86
N ASP A 32 -3.32 1.44 -7.14
CA ASP A 32 -2.86 0.55 -8.19
C ASP A 32 -1.34 0.47 -8.23
N ARG A 33 -0.66 1.61 -8.14
CA ARG A 33 0.80 1.67 -8.12
C ARG A 33 1.38 0.86 -6.96
N ASN A 34 0.74 0.93 -5.80
CA ASN A 34 1.21 0.22 -4.60
C ASN A 34 0.67 -1.20 -4.50
N GLY A 35 -0.06 -1.67 -5.54
CA GLY A 35 -0.56 -3.04 -5.57
C GLY A 35 -1.57 -3.34 -4.48
N PHE A 36 -2.37 -2.33 -4.08
CA PHE A 36 -3.38 -2.45 -3.03
C PHE A 36 -2.79 -3.01 -1.74
N THR A 37 -1.55 -2.63 -1.45
CA THR A 37 -0.78 -3.14 -0.33
C THR A 37 -0.31 -1.96 0.54
N CYS A 38 -0.43 -2.11 1.85
CA CYS A 38 0.11 -1.12 2.79
C CYS A 38 1.62 -1.04 2.65
N GLN A 39 2.13 0.16 2.42
CA GLN A 39 3.56 0.37 2.21
C GLN A 39 4.36 0.35 3.52
N MET A 40 3.68 0.24 4.66
CA MET A 40 4.35 0.11 5.95
C MET A 40 4.45 -1.35 6.41
N CYS A 41 3.34 -2.08 6.41
CA CYS A 41 3.32 -3.42 6.99
C CYS A 41 3.08 -4.54 5.99
N GLY A 42 2.73 -4.21 4.75
CA GLY A 42 2.48 -5.24 3.74
C GLY A 42 1.09 -5.83 3.75
N ALA A 43 0.16 -5.27 4.53
CA ALA A 43 -1.21 -5.77 4.54
C ALA A 43 -1.89 -5.47 3.22
N VAL A 44 -2.64 -6.44 2.70
CA VAL A 44 -3.32 -6.32 1.40
C VAL A 44 -4.80 -6.04 1.61
N ALA A 45 -5.33 -5.10 0.85
CA ALA A 45 -6.73 -4.69 0.97
C ALA A 45 -7.66 -5.90 0.87
N GLY A 46 -8.61 -6.00 1.78
CA GLY A 46 -9.60 -7.06 1.79
C GLY A 46 -9.17 -8.37 2.43
N GLU A 47 -7.88 -8.53 2.71
CA GLU A 47 -7.39 -9.73 3.39
C GLU A 47 -7.29 -9.48 4.90
N LEU A 48 -7.18 -10.56 5.67
CA LEU A 48 -6.98 -10.41 7.10
C LEU A 48 -5.69 -9.67 7.37
N HIS A 49 -5.73 -8.78 8.34
CA HIS A 49 -4.57 -7.96 8.67
C HIS A 49 -3.50 -8.82 9.33
N PRO A 50 -2.22 -8.75 8.88
CA PRO A 50 -1.16 -9.61 9.42
C PRO A 50 -0.88 -9.39 10.90
N TYR A 51 -1.21 -8.22 11.44
CA TYR A 51 -0.97 -7.91 12.85
C TYR A 51 -2.26 -7.76 13.65
N ASP A 52 -3.42 -7.97 13.03
CA ASP A 52 -4.69 -7.93 13.70
C ASP A 52 -5.69 -8.82 12.95
N SER A 53 -5.67 -10.11 13.25
CA SER A 53 -6.46 -11.09 12.52
C SER A 53 -7.97 -10.99 12.81
N THR A 54 -8.38 -10.05 13.66
CA THR A 54 -9.80 -9.85 13.93
C THR A 54 -10.48 -8.95 12.92
N ARG A 55 -9.71 -8.33 12.03
CA ARG A 55 -10.29 -7.40 11.03
C ARG A 55 -9.65 -7.61 9.66
N LYS A 56 -10.40 -7.22 8.63
CA LYS A 56 -9.88 -7.17 7.28
C LYS A 56 -9.17 -5.84 7.06
N THR A 57 -8.14 -5.87 6.20
CA THR A 57 -7.34 -4.71 5.91
C THR A 57 -8.12 -3.68 5.11
N ARG A 58 -8.07 -2.44 5.55
CA ARG A 58 -8.62 -1.29 4.83
C ARG A 58 -7.48 -0.32 4.56
N LEU A 59 -7.43 0.17 3.33
CA LEU A 59 -6.37 1.08 2.92
C LEU A 59 -6.86 2.51 2.82
N HIS A 60 -5.99 3.41 3.21
CA HIS A 60 -6.16 4.85 3.07
C HIS A 60 -5.02 5.39 2.24
N ILE A 61 -5.14 6.62 1.79
CA ILE A 61 -4.06 7.31 1.12
C ILE A 61 -3.44 8.26 2.13
N GLY A 62 -2.16 8.05 2.41
CA GLY A 62 -1.44 8.91 3.35
C GLY A 62 -0.33 9.68 2.67
N HIS A 63 0.09 10.74 3.29
CA HIS A 63 1.22 11.55 2.80
C HIS A 63 2.52 10.94 3.33
N ILE A 64 3.52 10.85 2.47
CA ILE A 64 4.85 10.41 2.90
C ILE A 64 5.48 11.50 3.74
N ILE A 65 5.45 12.74 3.22
CA ILE A 65 5.82 13.91 4.00
C ILE A 65 4.53 14.63 4.37
N ASP A 66 4.32 14.82 5.66
CA ASP A 66 3.10 15.42 6.18
C ASP A 66 2.93 16.84 5.62
N LYS A 67 1.68 17.22 5.37
CA LYS A 67 1.39 18.58 4.89
C LYS A 67 1.86 19.63 5.88
N SER A 68 1.82 19.34 7.17
CA SER A 68 2.33 20.27 8.19
C SER A 68 3.82 20.48 8.08
N GLN A 69 4.53 19.60 7.36
CA GLN A 69 5.97 19.70 7.17
C GLN A 69 6.33 20.00 5.72
N GLY A 70 5.38 20.56 4.97
CA GLY A 70 5.63 20.98 3.60
C GLY A 70 5.29 19.94 2.55
N GLY A 71 4.68 18.83 2.94
CA GLY A 71 4.31 17.79 1.99
C GLY A 71 3.19 18.25 1.06
N THR A 72 3.23 17.77 -0.18
CA THR A 72 2.25 18.11 -1.21
C THR A 72 1.26 16.99 -1.40
N ASP A 73 0.23 17.26 -2.21
CA ASP A 73 -0.74 16.24 -2.61
C ASP A 73 -0.36 15.54 -3.92
N ASP A 74 0.87 15.75 -4.40
CA ASP A 74 1.35 15.05 -5.59
C ASP A 74 1.41 13.56 -5.32
N SER A 75 1.07 12.76 -6.34
CA SER A 75 1.06 11.32 -6.20
C SER A 75 2.41 10.76 -5.74
N SER A 76 3.51 11.45 -6.05
CA SER A 76 4.84 11.07 -5.59
C SER A 76 4.99 11.16 -4.07
N ASN A 77 4.15 11.97 -3.42
CA ASN A 77 4.15 12.13 -1.96
C ASN A 77 3.02 11.36 -1.30
N LEU A 78 2.32 10.51 -2.03
CA LEU A 78 1.20 9.74 -1.50
C LEU A 78 1.52 8.26 -1.53
N ARG A 79 0.98 7.54 -0.56
CA ARG A 79 1.16 6.09 -0.48
C ARG A 79 -0.08 5.44 0.08
N ALA A 80 -0.27 4.16 -0.26
CA ALA A 80 -1.31 3.35 0.37
C ALA A 80 -0.83 2.96 1.77
N ILE A 81 -1.67 3.14 2.76
CA ILE A 81 -1.35 2.79 4.15
C ILE A 81 -2.61 2.24 4.80
N CYS A 82 -2.47 1.16 5.56
CA CYS A 82 -3.64 0.56 6.21
C CYS A 82 -4.07 1.38 7.42
N SER A 83 -5.32 1.14 7.87
CA SER A 83 -5.86 1.88 9.01
C SER A 83 -5.03 1.70 10.27
N VAL A 84 -4.50 0.50 10.50
CA VAL A 84 -3.69 0.24 11.70
C VAL A 84 -2.41 1.08 11.69
N CYS A 85 -1.69 1.08 10.58
CA CYS A 85 -0.45 1.86 10.46
C CYS A 85 -0.74 3.36 10.44
N ASN A 86 -1.83 3.76 9.80
CA ASN A 86 -2.21 5.17 9.73
C ASN A 86 -2.52 5.74 11.10
N GLU A 87 -3.17 4.95 11.95
CA GLU A 87 -3.51 5.36 13.31
C GLU A 87 -2.30 5.38 14.22
N GLY A 88 -1.38 4.43 14.02
CA GLY A 88 -0.27 4.26 14.94
C GLY A 88 1.00 4.99 14.60
N ALA A 89 1.23 5.33 13.34
CA ALA A 89 2.52 5.87 12.94
C ALA A 89 2.45 6.65 11.63
N SER A 90 1.50 7.57 11.52
CA SER A 90 1.20 8.24 10.25
C SER A 90 2.39 8.98 9.65
N ASN A 91 3.32 9.47 10.46
CA ASN A 91 4.47 10.22 9.97
C ASN A 91 5.74 9.38 9.84
N LEU A 92 5.64 8.10 10.16
CA LEU A 92 6.79 7.22 10.13
C LEU A 92 6.90 6.53 8.78
N THR A 93 8.10 6.45 8.23
CA THR A 93 8.36 5.71 7.01
C THR A 93 9.43 4.67 7.30
N LEU A 94 9.08 3.41 7.10
CA LEU A 94 10.02 2.32 7.29
C LEU A 94 10.84 2.12 6.03
N GLU A 95 12.09 1.78 6.21
CA GLU A 95 12.94 1.43 5.08
C GLU A 95 12.47 0.14 4.45
N ARG A 96 12.63 0.05 3.13
CA ARG A 96 12.36 -1.21 2.44
C ARG A 96 13.39 -2.24 2.87
N PRO A 97 12.97 -3.49 3.10
CA PRO A 97 13.94 -4.51 3.49
C PRO A 97 14.95 -4.75 2.38
N SER A 98 16.20 -5.01 2.75
CA SER A 98 17.23 -5.33 1.78
C SER A 98 17.00 -6.74 1.23
N ASN A 99 17.49 -6.99 0.02
CA ASN A 99 17.38 -8.32 -0.58
C ASN A 99 18.04 -9.39 0.29
N LEU A 100 19.15 -9.05 0.89
CA LEU A 100 19.88 -10.01 1.73
C LEU A 100 19.03 -10.43 2.93
N LYS A 101 18.41 -9.47 3.60
CA LYS A 101 17.56 -9.76 4.76
C LYS A 101 16.29 -10.50 4.36
N LEU A 102 15.67 -10.12 3.25
CA LEU A 102 14.48 -10.81 2.75
C LEU A 102 14.78 -12.26 2.44
N LEU A 103 15.87 -12.51 1.73
CA LEU A 103 16.27 -13.88 1.39
C LEU A 103 16.57 -14.69 2.64
N ALA A 104 17.24 -14.07 3.61
CA ALA A 104 17.55 -14.78 4.87
C ALA A 104 16.26 -15.19 5.58
N GLN A 105 15.26 -14.33 5.63
CA GLN A 105 13.99 -14.65 6.25
C GLN A 105 13.24 -15.75 5.49
N VAL A 106 13.23 -15.67 4.16
CA VAL A 106 12.58 -16.69 3.34
C VAL A 106 13.25 -18.04 3.54
N ARG A 107 14.59 -18.08 3.57
CA ARG A 107 15.33 -19.34 3.77
C ARG A 107 15.02 -20.00 5.10
N ARG A 108 14.73 -19.19 6.12
CA ARG A 108 14.38 -19.70 7.46
C ARG A 108 12.92 -20.09 7.59
N ALA A 109 12.08 -19.71 6.65
CA ALA A 109 10.65 -20.01 6.72
C ALA A 109 10.40 -21.50 6.46
N LYS A 110 9.25 -21.98 6.93
CA LYS A 110 8.84 -23.35 6.66
C LYS A 110 8.57 -23.52 5.17
N SER A 111 8.71 -24.76 4.69
CA SER A 111 8.48 -25.07 3.28
C SER A 111 7.09 -24.64 2.80
N ASP A 112 6.07 -24.84 3.63
CA ASP A 112 4.70 -24.43 3.28
C ASP A 112 4.64 -22.93 3.01
N SER A 113 5.29 -22.13 3.86
CA SER A 113 5.33 -20.69 3.70
C SER A 113 6.10 -20.28 2.44
N GLN A 114 7.20 -21.00 2.17
CA GLN A 114 8.01 -20.73 0.99
C GLN A 114 7.21 -20.99 -0.29
N ILE A 115 6.43 -22.07 -0.29
CA ILE A 115 5.58 -22.41 -1.44
C ILE A 115 4.50 -21.33 -1.63
N GLU A 116 3.91 -20.87 -0.55
CA GLU A 116 2.93 -19.79 -0.61
C GLU A 116 3.53 -18.51 -1.20
N LEU A 117 4.74 -18.16 -0.76
CA LEU A 117 5.47 -17.04 -1.30
C LEU A 117 5.74 -17.19 -2.79
N LEU A 118 6.17 -18.37 -3.19
CA LEU A 118 6.42 -18.66 -4.60
C LEU A 118 5.15 -18.49 -5.43
N GLN A 119 4.03 -19.01 -4.95
CA GLN A 119 2.75 -18.87 -5.64
C GLN A 119 2.36 -17.40 -5.80
N TRP A 120 2.53 -16.60 -4.75
CA TRP A 120 2.22 -15.18 -4.81
C TRP A 120 3.12 -14.46 -5.81
N LEU A 121 4.42 -14.75 -5.79
CA LEU A 121 5.37 -14.13 -6.71
C LEU A 121 5.10 -14.50 -8.17
N ILE A 122 4.73 -15.76 -8.42
CA ILE A 122 4.38 -16.20 -9.77
C ILE A 122 3.15 -15.43 -10.28
N ARG A 123 2.14 -15.26 -9.42
CA ARG A 123 0.96 -14.50 -9.81
C ARG A 123 1.26 -13.05 -10.09
N LYS A 124 2.22 -12.48 -9.35
CA LYS A 124 2.57 -11.08 -9.51
C LYS A 124 3.47 -10.84 -10.74
N PHE A 125 4.37 -11.78 -11.01
CA PHE A 125 5.36 -11.66 -12.08
C PHE A 125 5.36 -12.88 -12.98
N PRO A 126 4.25 -13.15 -13.70
CA PRO A 126 4.15 -14.37 -14.51
C PRO A 126 5.16 -14.43 -15.65
N LYS A 127 5.46 -13.31 -16.28
CA LYS A 127 6.42 -13.28 -17.39
C LYS A 127 7.83 -13.61 -16.92
N GLN A 128 8.24 -12.99 -15.83
CA GLN A 128 9.56 -13.22 -15.28
C GLN A 128 9.71 -14.65 -14.79
N ALA A 129 8.64 -15.22 -14.22
CA ALA A 129 8.66 -16.60 -13.76
C ALA A 129 8.93 -17.56 -14.91
N LEU A 130 8.24 -17.35 -16.04
CA LEU A 130 8.46 -18.17 -17.23
C LEU A 130 9.88 -18.02 -17.78
N ASP A 131 10.38 -16.80 -17.82
CA ASP A 131 11.72 -16.52 -18.30
C ASP A 131 12.77 -17.28 -17.48
N PHE A 132 12.63 -17.29 -16.16
CA PHE A 132 13.58 -17.99 -15.30
C PHE A 132 13.52 -19.49 -15.49
N ILE A 133 12.33 -20.05 -15.66
CA ILE A 133 12.17 -21.48 -15.90
C ILE A 133 12.81 -21.86 -17.24
N ASP A 134 12.57 -21.08 -18.30
CA ASP A 134 13.11 -21.33 -19.61
C ASP A 134 14.64 -21.30 -19.57
N LYS A 135 15.23 -20.34 -18.85
CA LYS A 135 16.69 -20.23 -18.73
C LYS A 135 17.29 -21.44 -18.02
N GLU A 136 16.61 -21.96 -17.02
CA GLU A 136 17.10 -23.13 -16.30
C GLU A 136 17.08 -24.40 -17.18
N GLU A 137 16.18 -24.46 -18.18
CA GLU A 137 16.08 -25.60 -19.07
C GLU A 137 17.13 -25.58 -20.18
N THR A 138 17.75 -24.42 -20.41
CA THR A 138 18.80 -24.34 -21.40
C THR A 138 20.17 -24.44 -20.77
#